data_5f86180b0b651e6cddf531a82152b260
#
_entry.id   5f86180b0b651e6cddf531a82152b260
#
_cell.length_a   1.000
_cell.length_b   1.000
_cell.length_c   1.000
_cell.angle_alpha   90.00
_cell.angle_beta   90.00
_cell.angle_gamma   90.00
#
_symmetry.space_group_name_H-M   'P 1'
#
loop_
_entity.id
_entity.type
_entity.pdbx_description
1 polymer ?
#
loop_
_entity_poly.entity_id
_entity_poly.type
_entity_poly.pdbx_seq_one_letter_code
_entity_poly.pdbx_strand_id
1 'polypeptide(L)'
;KTAILMDAPTPKEDVRPFIKITEHLIKLSYSVPHIFATDINAGFLLLEDLGNKTFTNALAAGVDEHWLYQSAIDVLIDLHGRELSEVVPDNLASYDDEKLLSEVILFVDWYMAGIFGEPVPDRVKNDFLDIWQELISNTQIYHETLVLRDFHADNLMWLPNRDGIRKCGLLDYQDAVRGSPTYDLMSLFEDARRDLKPSLVCDLLDYYFAAFPELDQNKFNKDYVILSAQ
;
A
#
# COMPACT_ATOMS: atom_id res chain seq x y z
N LYS A 1 -6.86 27.08 -11.03
CA LYS A 1 -6.77 25.96 -10.07
C LYS A 1 -7.87 24.98 -10.40
N THR A 2 -7.53 23.71 -10.48
CA THR A 2 -8.42 22.59 -10.72
C THR A 2 -8.70 21.86 -9.41
N ALA A 3 -9.77 21.09 -9.33
CA ALA A 3 -10.12 20.21 -8.25
C ALA A 3 -10.68 18.90 -8.83
N ILE A 4 -10.58 17.81 -8.08
CA ILE A 4 -11.10 16.50 -8.45
C ILE A 4 -12.41 16.27 -7.71
N LEU A 5 -13.46 15.90 -8.43
CA LEU A 5 -14.70 15.41 -7.83
C LEU A 5 -14.63 13.87 -7.77
N MET A 6 -14.58 13.34 -6.57
CA MET A 6 -14.76 11.91 -6.33
C MET A 6 -16.26 11.63 -6.21
N ASP A 7 -16.74 10.63 -6.95
CA ASP A 7 -18.12 10.13 -6.94
C ASP A 7 -18.09 8.66 -6.50
N ALA A 8 -18.42 8.41 -5.23
CA ALA A 8 -18.45 7.10 -4.60
C ALA A 8 -19.85 6.83 -4.02
N PRO A 9 -20.82 6.49 -4.88
CA PRO A 9 -22.25 6.50 -4.53
C PRO A 9 -22.60 5.41 -3.53
N THR A 10 -23.28 5.82 -2.45
CA THR A 10 -23.87 4.90 -1.47
C THR A 10 -25.03 4.09 -2.09
N PRO A 11 -25.30 2.85 -1.69
CA PRO A 11 -24.65 2.09 -0.59
C PRO A 11 -23.42 1.26 -1.05
N LYS A 12 -22.97 1.38 -2.30
CA LYS A 12 -21.89 0.55 -2.83
C LYS A 12 -20.53 0.93 -2.26
N GLU A 13 -20.32 2.23 -2.07
CA GLU A 13 -19.08 2.81 -1.60
C GLU A 13 -19.29 3.61 -0.30
N ASP A 14 -18.21 3.77 0.47
CA ASP A 14 -18.17 4.57 1.68
C ASP A 14 -16.96 5.50 1.69
N VAL A 15 -17.21 6.81 1.65
CA VAL A 15 -16.14 7.81 1.65
C VAL A 15 -15.50 8.06 3.02
N ARG A 16 -16.08 7.55 4.11
CA ARG A 16 -15.60 7.79 5.48
C ARG A 16 -14.20 7.25 5.75
N PRO A 17 -13.81 6.03 5.29
CA PRO A 17 -12.43 5.56 5.40
C PRO A 17 -11.43 6.48 4.71
N PHE A 18 -11.73 6.92 3.48
CA PHE A 18 -10.89 7.88 2.76
C PHE A 18 -10.71 9.17 3.56
N ILE A 19 -11.80 9.78 4.06
CA ILE A 19 -11.74 11.00 4.86
C ILE A 19 -10.85 10.79 6.11
N LYS A 20 -11.09 9.71 6.85
CA LYS A 20 -10.36 9.38 8.09
C LYS A 20 -8.85 9.27 7.83
N ILE A 21 -8.45 8.48 6.83
CA ILE A 21 -7.03 8.27 6.53
C ILE A 21 -6.41 9.54 5.96
N THR A 22 -7.10 10.27 5.09
CA THR A 22 -6.63 11.57 4.56
C THR A 22 -6.31 12.55 5.68
N GLU A 23 -7.25 12.76 6.60
CA GLU A 23 -7.05 13.68 7.73
C GLU A 23 -5.88 13.25 8.63
N HIS A 24 -5.72 11.95 8.82
CA HIS A 24 -4.63 11.40 9.61
C HIS A 24 -3.27 11.63 8.91
N LEU A 25 -3.14 11.30 7.63
CA LEU A 25 -1.91 11.50 6.86
C LEU A 25 -1.53 12.98 6.74
N ILE A 26 -2.51 13.89 6.64
CA ILE A 26 -2.27 15.35 6.68
C ILE A 26 -1.67 15.77 8.03
N LYS A 27 -2.19 15.25 9.16
CA LYS A 27 -1.63 15.54 10.50
C LYS A 27 -0.18 15.07 10.63
N LEU A 28 0.16 13.97 9.99
CA LEU A 28 1.52 13.42 9.92
C LEU A 28 2.41 14.14 8.89
N SER A 29 1.87 15.16 8.17
CA SER A 29 2.57 15.97 7.17
C SER A 29 2.91 15.26 5.87
N TYR A 30 2.22 14.17 5.53
CA TYR A 30 2.33 13.54 4.21
C TYR A 30 1.58 14.33 3.13
N SER A 31 1.98 14.13 1.88
CA SER A 31 1.33 14.73 0.72
C SER A 31 0.18 13.85 0.25
N VAL A 32 -1.04 14.20 0.64
CA VAL A 32 -2.28 13.59 0.16
C VAL A 32 -3.20 14.70 -0.37
N PRO A 33 -4.22 14.40 -1.19
CA PRO A 33 -5.19 15.41 -1.63
C PRO A 33 -5.93 16.03 -0.45
N HIS A 34 -5.89 17.36 -0.30
CA HIS A 34 -6.73 18.03 0.67
C HIS A 34 -8.21 17.90 0.29
N ILE A 35 -9.06 17.66 1.28
CA ILE A 35 -10.52 17.60 1.10
C ILE A 35 -11.08 19.02 1.26
N PHE A 36 -11.63 19.58 0.19
CA PHE A 36 -12.21 20.93 0.18
C PHE A 36 -13.68 20.96 0.61
N ALA A 37 -14.44 19.92 0.25
CA ALA A 37 -15.86 19.77 0.61
C ALA A 37 -16.25 18.29 0.60
N THR A 38 -17.29 17.97 1.37
CA THR A 38 -17.84 16.61 1.49
C THR A 38 -19.36 16.61 1.45
N ASP A 39 -19.95 15.64 0.74
CA ASP A 39 -21.32 15.20 0.94
C ASP A 39 -21.30 13.68 1.20
N ILE A 40 -21.16 13.32 2.47
CA ILE A 40 -21.03 11.92 2.89
C ILE A 40 -22.26 11.10 2.52
N ASN A 41 -23.46 11.71 2.57
CA ASN A 41 -24.71 11.00 2.31
C ASN A 41 -24.87 10.68 0.81
N ALA A 42 -24.42 11.57 -0.05
CA ALA A 42 -24.42 11.36 -1.50
C ALA A 42 -23.14 10.66 -2.02
N GLY A 43 -22.09 10.55 -1.17
CA GLY A 43 -20.82 9.94 -1.55
C GLY A 43 -19.91 10.84 -2.39
N PHE A 44 -20.03 12.18 -2.27
CA PHE A 44 -19.19 13.11 -3.02
C PHE A 44 -18.10 13.74 -2.15
N LEU A 45 -16.88 13.81 -2.71
CA LEU A 45 -15.77 14.57 -2.14
C LEU A 45 -15.18 15.50 -3.19
N LEU A 46 -14.92 16.76 -2.82
CA LEU A 46 -14.15 17.68 -3.65
C LEU A 46 -12.72 17.73 -3.11
N LEU A 47 -11.76 17.28 -3.93
CA LEU A 47 -10.39 17.05 -3.55
C LEU A 47 -9.40 18.00 -4.24
N GLU A 48 -8.25 18.20 -3.61
CA GLU A 48 -7.10 18.83 -4.26
C GLU A 48 -6.67 18.01 -5.48
N ASP A 49 -6.45 18.70 -6.58
CA ASP A 49 -5.85 18.14 -7.78
C ASP A 49 -4.32 18.20 -7.64
N LEU A 50 -3.68 17.05 -7.38
CA LEU A 50 -2.23 16.91 -7.32
C LEU A 50 -1.58 16.85 -8.72
N GLY A 51 -2.37 16.97 -9.77
CA GLY A 51 -1.95 16.90 -11.17
C GLY A 51 -1.95 15.45 -11.70
N ASN A 52 -1.13 15.23 -12.72
CA ASN A 52 -1.09 13.95 -13.46
C ASN A 52 0.31 13.29 -13.46
N LYS A 53 1.22 13.77 -12.63
CA LYS A 53 2.58 13.22 -12.54
C LYS A 53 2.63 12.06 -11.56
N THR A 54 1.93 10.96 -11.85
CA THR A 54 2.20 9.69 -11.14
C THR A 54 3.65 9.28 -11.35
N PHE A 55 4.19 8.40 -10.52
CA PHE A 55 5.56 7.87 -10.75
C PHE A 55 5.65 7.22 -12.12
N THR A 56 4.64 6.46 -12.55
CA THR A 56 4.57 5.89 -13.89
C THR A 56 4.72 6.96 -14.97
N ASN A 57 3.97 8.06 -14.88
CA ASN A 57 4.05 9.16 -15.84
C ASN A 57 5.39 9.91 -15.76
N ALA A 58 5.94 10.09 -14.56
CA ALA A 58 7.23 10.74 -14.36
C ALA A 58 8.38 9.91 -14.95
N LEU A 59 8.36 8.58 -14.77
CA LEU A 59 9.29 7.64 -15.36
C LEU A 59 9.20 7.65 -16.90
N ALA A 60 8.00 7.64 -17.46
CA ALA A 60 7.79 7.76 -18.90
C ALA A 60 8.30 9.09 -19.47
N ALA A 61 8.31 10.15 -18.65
CA ALA A 61 8.86 11.46 -18.98
C ALA A 61 10.39 11.57 -18.77
N GLY A 62 11.07 10.47 -18.34
CA GLY A 62 12.51 10.40 -18.19
C GLY A 62 13.04 10.88 -16.83
N VAL A 63 12.19 10.98 -15.80
CA VAL A 63 12.67 11.22 -14.45
C VAL A 63 13.45 9.99 -13.97
N ASP A 64 14.53 10.22 -13.26
CA ASP A 64 15.42 9.15 -12.77
C ASP A 64 14.66 8.17 -11.86
N GLU A 65 14.74 6.87 -12.21
CA GLU A 65 14.02 5.79 -11.56
C GLU A 65 14.48 5.59 -10.10
N HIS A 66 15.80 5.56 -9.89
CA HIS A 66 16.37 5.38 -8.56
C HIS A 66 15.87 6.49 -7.62
N TRP A 67 15.90 7.73 -8.10
CA TRP A 67 15.50 8.88 -7.30
C TRP A 67 14.02 8.90 -6.94
N LEU A 68 13.13 8.51 -7.88
CA LEU A 68 11.69 8.39 -7.61
C LEU A 68 11.43 7.32 -6.55
N TYR A 69 11.96 6.11 -6.75
CA TYR A 69 11.75 5.02 -5.80
C TYR A 69 12.39 5.31 -4.44
N GLN A 70 13.56 5.94 -4.40
CA GLN A 70 14.15 6.39 -3.14
C GLN A 70 13.23 7.38 -2.40
N SER A 71 12.56 8.30 -3.12
CA SER A 71 11.61 9.23 -2.49
C SER A 71 10.37 8.52 -1.90
N ALA A 72 9.97 7.37 -2.46
CA ALA A 72 8.94 6.51 -1.87
C ALA A 72 9.47 5.79 -0.63
N ILE A 73 10.70 5.26 -0.67
CA ILE A 73 11.35 4.64 0.49
C ILE A 73 11.51 5.66 1.64
N ASP A 74 11.82 6.93 1.34
CA ASP A 74 11.90 7.98 2.35
C ASP A 74 10.56 8.16 3.10
N VAL A 75 9.43 8.04 2.39
CA VAL A 75 8.09 8.04 3.01
C VAL A 75 7.91 6.84 3.93
N LEU A 76 8.28 5.64 3.47
CA LEU A 76 8.16 4.42 4.29
C LEU A 76 9.10 4.44 5.49
N ILE A 77 10.32 4.96 5.35
CA ILE A 77 11.24 5.13 6.48
C ILE A 77 10.64 6.06 7.54
N ASP A 78 10.11 7.21 7.14
CA ASP A 78 9.47 8.13 8.08
C ASP A 78 8.23 7.51 8.73
N LEU A 79 7.38 6.82 7.95
CA LEU A 79 6.15 6.18 8.41
C LEU A 79 6.45 5.06 9.42
N HIS A 80 7.38 4.16 9.08
CA HIS A 80 7.72 3.00 9.89
C HIS A 80 8.59 3.32 11.10
N GLY A 81 9.28 4.48 11.09
CA GLY A 81 10.07 4.97 12.22
C GLY A 81 9.26 5.68 13.31
N ARG A 82 7.96 5.93 13.09
CA ARG A 82 7.09 6.58 14.06
C ARG A 82 6.53 5.59 15.08
N GLU A 83 6.17 6.12 16.25
CA GLU A 83 5.48 5.34 17.28
C GLU A 83 4.11 4.85 16.76
N LEU A 84 3.76 3.60 17.06
CA LEU A 84 2.50 2.98 16.61
C LEU A 84 1.27 3.82 16.94
N SER A 85 1.23 4.40 18.14
CA SER A 85 0.13 5.25 18.61
C SER A 85 0.01 6.58 17.87
N GLU A 86 1.09 7.02 17.20
CA GLU A 86 1.09 8.22 16.36
C GLU A 86 0.66 7.89 14.94
N VAL A 87 1.19 6.80 14.37
CA VAL A 87 1.05 6.49 12.94
C VAL A 87 -0.24 5.75 12.61
N VAL A 88 -0.80 4.96 13.54
CA VAL A 88 -2.03 4.20 13.32
C VAL A 88 -3.21 4.91 13.95
N PRO A 89 -4.20 5.36 13.17
CA PRO A 89 -5.39 5.99 13.73
C PRO A 89 -6.23 5.00 14.54
N ASP A 90 -6.93 5.51 15.58
CA ASP A 90 -7.79 4.71 16.44
C ASP A 90 -8.78 3.87 15.63
N ASN A 91 -9.02 2.64 16.10
CA ASN A 91 -9.96 1.69 15.47
C ASN A 91 -9.67 1.38 14.00
N LEU A 92 -8.41 1.38 13.60
CA LEU A 92 -8.01 0.84 12.31
C LEU A 92 -7.98 -0.69 12.37
N ALA A 93 -8.50 -1.35 11.34
CA ALA A 93 -8.48 -2.80 11.23
C ALA A 93 -7.03 -3.33 11.16
N SER A 94 -6.79 -4.51 11.71
CA SER A 94 -5.52 -5.21 11.54
C SER A 94 -5.49 -5.96 10.21
N TYR A 95 -4.31 -6.08 9.64
CA TYR A 95 -4.02 -6.96 8.52
C TYR A 95 -3.63 -8.32 9.09
N ASP A 96 -4.62 -9.00 9.63
CA ASP A 96 -4.48 -10.28 10.30
C ASP A 96 -4.59 -11.47 9.33
N ASP A 97 -4.39 -12.68 9.86
CA ASP A 97 -4.44 -13.92 9.08
C ASP A 97 -5.77 -14.10 8.36
N GLU A 98 -6.90 -13.72 8.99
CA GLU A 98 -8.23 -13.83 8.38
C GLU A 98 -8.33 -12.92 7.15
N LYS A 99 -7.83 -11.69 7.25
CA LYS A 99 -7.82 -10.75 6.14
C LYS A 99 -6.91 -11.22 5.01
N LEU A 100 -5.68 -11.66 5.32
CA LEU A 100 -4.75 -12.20 4.35
C LEU A 100 -5.34 -13.42 3.63
N LEU A 101 -5.93 -14.37 4.36
CA LEU A 101 -6.60 -15.54 3.76
C LEU A 101 -7.79 -15.15 2.88
N SER A 102 -8.55 -14.12 3.27
CA SER A 102 -9.68 -13.64 2.47
C SER A 102 -9.26 -13.05 1.11
N GLU A 103 -8.01 -12.63 0.99
CA GLU A 103 -7.45 -12.08 -0.25
C GLU A 103 -6.84 -13.18 -1.12
N VAL A 104 -6.05 -14.09 -0.57
CA VAL A 104 -5.47 -15.20 -1.37
C VAL A 104 -6.54 -16.09 -1.97
N ILE A 105 -7.69 -16.28 -1.31
CA ILE A 105 -8.75 -17.11 -1.83
C ILE A 105 -9.40 -16.56 -3.11
N LEU A 106 -9.27 -15.25 -3.37
CA LEU A 106 -9.76 -14.64 -4.60
C LEU A 106 -9.09 -15.25 -5.84
N PHE A 107 -7.84 -15.72 -5.72
CA PHE A 107 -7.18 -16.46 -6.80
C PHE A 107 -7.97 -17.72 -7.20
N VAL A 108 -8.44 -18.49 -6.22
CA VAL A 108 -9.21 -19.71 -6.46
C VAL A 108 -10.63 -19.39 -6.93
N ASP A 109 -11.30 -18.44 -6.25
CA ASP A 109 -12.71 -18.15 -6.48
C ASP A 109 -12.97 -17.39 -7.79
N TRP A 110 -12.00 -16.57 -8.24
CA TRP A 110 -12.17 -15.76 -9.43
C TRP A 110 -11.25 -16.18 -10.58
N TYR A 111 -9.94 -16.24 -10.35
CA TYR A 111 -8.99 -16.51 -11.43
C TYR A 111 -9.08 -17.94 -11.89
N MET A 112 -8.94 -18.93 -10.98
CA MET A 112 -9.02 -20.35 -11.37
C MET A 112 -10.40 -20.70 -11.91
N ALA A 113 -11.47 -20.27 -11.24
CA ALA A 113 -12.83 -20.50 -11.70
C ALA A 113 -13.08 -19.88 -13.09
N GLY A 114 -12.53 -18.69 -13.35
CA GLY A 114 -12.61 -18.04 -14.66
C GLY A 114 -11.84 -18.78 -15.75
N ILE A 115 -10.66 -19.33 -15.44
CA ILE A 115 -9.86 -20.13 -16.40
C ILE A 115 -10.52 -21.48 -16.71
N PHE A 116 -11.05 -22.17 -15.70
CA PHE A 116 -11.68 -23.49 -15.89
C PHE A 116 -13.13 -23.41 -16.38
N GLY A 117 -13.78 -22.25 -16.26
CA GLY A 117 -15.18 -22.06 -16.64
C GLY A 117 -16.19 -22.67 -15.67
N GLU A 118 -15.72 -23.15 -14.52
CA GLU A 118 -16.53 -23.76 -13.46
C GLU A 118 -15.91 -23.48 -12.08
N PRO A 119 -16.67 -23.53 -10.98
CA PRO A 119 -16.14 -23.38 -9.63
C PRO A 119 -15.10 -24.45 -9.31
N VAL A 120 -14.05 -24.06 -8.61
CA VAL A 120 -13.02 -25.00 -8.14
C VAL A 120 -13.61 -25.91 -7.05
N PRO A 121 -13.36 -27.25 -7.10
CA PRO A 121 -13.85 -28.17 -6.08
C PRO A 121 -13.41 -27.79 -4.66
N ASP A 122 -14.32 -27.90 -3.69
CA ASP A 122 -14.10 -27.55 -2.28
C ASP A 122 -12.84 -28.18 -1.70
N ARG A 123 -12.51 -29.42 -2.08
CA ARG A 123 -11.28 -30.06 -1.62
C ARG A 123 -10.04 -29.28 -2.04
N VAL A 124 -9.96 -28.84 -3.29
CA VAL A 124 -8.79 -28.08 -3.80
C VAL A 124 -8.72 -26.72 -3.12
N LYS A 125 -9.88 -26.08 -2.91
CA LYS A 125 -9.98 -24.82 -2.17
C LYS A 125 -9.48 -24.97 -0.72
N ASN A 126 -9.87 -26.03 -0.03
CA ASN A 126 -9.45 -26.29 1.34
C ASN A 126 -7.94 -26.60 1.40
N ASP A 127 -7.43 -27.47 0.52
CA ASP A 127 -6.00 -27.78 0.43
C ASP A 127 -5.16 -26.49 0.18
N PHE A 128 -5.67 -25.58 -0.65
CA PHE A 128 -5.03 -24.28 -0.92
C PHE A 128 -5.03 -23.38 0.33
N LEU A 129 -6.17 -23.28 1.03
CA LEU A 129 -6.28 -22.49 2.25
C LEU A 129 -5.39 -23.04 3.38
N ASP A 130 -5.31 -24.38 3.53
CA ASP A 130 -4.46 -25.00 4.54
C ASP A 130 -2.98 -24.66 4.34
N ILE A 131 -2.51 -24.67 3.08
CA ILE A 131 -1.13 -24.25 2.74
C ILE A 131 -0.90 -22.78 3.09
N TRP A 132 -1.83 -21.90 2.71
CA TRP A 132 -1.70 -20.47 3.01
C TRP A 132 -1.78 -20.17 4.51
N GLN A 133 -2.65 -20.89 5.25
CA GLN A 133 -2.73 -20.76 6.71
C GLN A 133 -1.39 -21.13 7.37
N GLU A 134 -0.73 -22.19 6.90
CA GLU A 134 0.60 -22.57 7.38
C GLU A 134 1.65 -21.50 7.04
N LEU A 135 1.64 -20.96 5.82
CA LEU A 135 2.57 -19.90 5.40
C LEU A 135 2.38 -18.62 6.21
N ILE A 136 1.14 -18.13 6.32
CA ILE A 136 0.80 -16.89 7.03
C ILE A 136 1.12 -17.02 8.52
N SER A 137 0.80 -18.14 9.16
CA SER A 137 1.13 -18.36 10.58
C SER A 137 2.65 -18.38 10.87
N ASN A 138 3.46 -18.52 9.84
CA ASN A 138 4.92 -18.42 9.91
C ASN A 138 5.45 -17.00 9.69
N THR A 139 4.61 -16.03 9.27
CA THR A 139 5.02 -14.62 9.26
C THR A 139 5.18 -14.12 10.70
N GLN A 140 6.19 -13.33 10.94
CA GLN A 140 6.46 -12.79 12.27
C GLN A 140 6.39 -11.27 12.19
N ILE A 141 5.24 -10.72 12.58
CA ILE A 141 5.13 -9.27 12.72
C ILE A 141 6.04 -8.84 13.87
N TYR A 142 7.23 -8.34 13.53
CA TYR A 142 8.23 -7.86 14.49
C TYR A 142 7.99 -6.40 14.89
N HIS A 143 7.23 -5.67 14.10
CA HIS A 143 6.84 -4.29 14.28
C HIS A 143 5.55 -4.06 13.49
N GLU A 144 4.58 -3.37 14.07
CA GLU A 144 3.36 -2.96 13.38
C GLU A 144 3.43 -1.48 13.02
N THR A 145 2.84 -1.13 11.90
CA THR A 145 2.73 0.24 11.40
C THR A 145 1.40 0.46 10.69
N LEU A 146 1.19 1.66 10.16
CA LEU A 146 0.17 1.92 9.14
C LEU A 146 0.65 1.32 7.81
N VAL A 147 -0.11 0.39 7.26
CA VAL A 147 0.10 -0.20 5.94
C VAL A 147 -0.87 0.44 4.96
N LEU A 148 -0.34 1.05 3.91
CA LEU A 148 -1.13 1.77 2.89
C LEU A 148 -1.73 0.84 1.85
N ARG A 149 -1.21 -0.39 1.74
CA ARG A 149 -1.61 -1.49 0.84
C ARG A 149 -1.27 -1.25 -0.63
N ASP A 150 -1.91 -0.29 -1.26
CA ASP A 150 -1.74 -0.02 -2.69
C ASP A 150 -0.59 0.99 -2.94
N PHE A 151 0.56 0.75 -2.30
CA PHE A 151 1.73 1.61 -2.37
C PHE A 151 2.62 1.27 -3.57
N HIS A 152 2.21 1.67 -4.77
CA HIS A 152 2.87 1.37 -6.04
C HIS A 152 2.91 2.59 -6.98
N ALA A 153 3.68 2.48 -8.08
CA ALA A 153 4.02 3.61 -8.95
C ALA A 153 2.81 4.38 -9.53
N ASP A 154 1.66 3.73 -9.75
CA ASP A 154 0.46 4.41 -10.26
C ASP A 154 -0.26 5.24 -9.19
N ASN A 155 -0.10 4.89 -7.92
CA ASN A 155 -0.72 5.55 -6.77
C ASN A 155 0.22 6.55 -6.06
N LEU A 156 1.46 6.68 -6.54
CA LEU A 156 2.44 7.64 -6.04
C LEU A 156 2.56 8.83 -6.99
N MET A 157 2.50 10.05 -6.43
CA MET A 157 2.55 11.30 -7.18
C MET A 157 3.93 11.95 -7.02
N TRP A 158 4.55 12.30 -8.15
CA TRP A 158 5.77 13.10 -8.16
C TRP A 158 5.44 14.59 -8.02
N LEU A 159 5.80 15.18 -6.86
CA LEU A 159 5.52 16.56 -6.48
C LEU A 159 6.84 17.36 -6.28
N PRO A 160 7.61 17.65 -7.36
CA PRO A 160 8.97 18.20 -7.26
C PRO A 160 9.06 19.55 -6.56
N ASN A 161 7.96 20.30 -6.46
CA ASN A 161 7.90 21.61 -5.83
C ASN A 161 7.67 21.53 -4.30
N ARG A 162 7.48 20.34 -3.74
CA ARG A 162 7.40 20.10 -2.29
C ARG A 162 8.77 19.66 -1.76
N ASP A 163 8.97 19.71 -0.44
CA ASP A 163 10.24 19.42 0.20
C ASP A 163 10.24 18.07 0.93
N GLY A 164 11.42 17.41 1.01
CA GLY A 164 11.62 16.16 1.74
C GLY A 164 10.65 15.07 1.30
N ILE A 165 10.10 14.30 2.25
CA ILE A 165 9.13 13.23 2.00
C ILE A 165 7.87 13.69 1.28
N ARG A 166 7.53 14.99 1.38
CA ARG A 166 6.35 15.55 0.71
C ARG A 166 6.47 15.60 -0.82
N LYS A 167 7.64 15.32 -1.39
CA LYS A 167 7.83 15.14 -2.85
C LYS A 167 7.11 13.92 -3.38
N CYS A 168 6.90 12.91 -2.55
CA CYS A 168 6.08 11.75 -2.86
C CYS A 168 4.66 12.00 -2.33
N GLY A 169 3.69 12.14 -3.22
CA GLY A 169 2.27 12.23 -2.88
C GLY A 169 1.64 10.85 -2.89
N LEU A 170 0.66 10.64 -2.02
CA LEU A 170 -0.01 9.35 -1.84
C LEU A 170 -1.45 9.43 -2.33
N LEU A 171 -1.88 8.39 -3.03
CA LEU A 171 -3.25 8.17 -3.49
C LEU A 171 -3.69 6.75 -3.10
N ASP A 172 -4.99 6.49 -3.14
CA ASP A 172 -5.61 5.16 -3.02
C ASP A 172 -5.28 4.42 -1.69
N TYR A 173 -5.31 5.16 -0.59
CA TYR A 173 -4.94 4.70 0.76
C TYR A 173 -6.15 4.46 1.69
N GLN A 174 -7.38 4.52 1.20
CA GLN A 174 -8.60 4.37 2.03
C GLN A 174 -8.75 2.98 2.66
N ASP A 175 -8.12 1.97 2.07
CA ASP A 175 -8.10 0.60 2.56
C ASP A 175 -6.90 0.30 3.47
N ALA A 176 -6.24 1.35 3.98
CA ALA A 176 -5.13 1.21 4.90
C ALA A 176 -5.51 0.41 6.15
N VAL A 177 -4.54 -0.35 6.66
CA VAL A 177 -4.68 -1.25 7.80
C VAL A 177 -3.49 -1.13 8.74
N ARG A 178 -3.57 -1.71 9.94
CA ARG A 178 -2.44 -1.91 10.82
C ARG A 178 -1.79 -3.25 10.51
N GLY A 179 -0.50 -3.27 10.19
CA GLY A 179 0.17 -4.51 9.82
C GLY A 179 1.68 -4.40 9.72
N SER A 180 2.29 -5.36 9.02
CA SER A 180 3.74 -5.43 8.84
C SER A 180 4.24 -4.35 7.87
N PRO A 181 5.33 -3.63 8.20
CA PRO A 181 5.97 -2.67 7.31
C PRO A 181 6.49 -3.30 6.01
N THR A 182 6.68 -4.60 6.00
CA THR A 182 7.15 -5.34 4.83
C THR A 182 6.18 -5.27 3.65
N TYR A 183 4.87 -5.13 3.95
CA TYR A 183 3.83 -5.16 2.92
C TYR A 183 3.96 -4.03 1.90
N ASP A 184 4.11 -2.78 2.36
CA ASP A 184 4.20 -1.64 1.44
C ASP A 184 5.52 -1.64 0.64
N LEU A 185 6.61 -2.20 1.21
CA LEU A 185 7.84 -2.41 0.47
C LEU A 185 7.66 -3.47 -0.63
N MET A 186 6.97 -4.56 -0.32
CA MET A 186 6.61 -5.58 -1.29
C MET A 186 5.72 -5.01 -2.39
N SER A 187 4.66 -4.28 -2.02
CA SER A 187 3.75 -3.63 -2.97
C SER A 187 4.47 -2.67 -3.92
N LEU A 188 5.50 -1.96 -3.42
CA LEU A 188 6.31 -1.05 -4.23
C LEU A 188 7.23 -1.78 -5.22
N PHE A 189 7.81 -2.92 -4.82
CA PHE A 189 8.85 -3.58 -5.60
C PHE A 189 8.34 -4.71 -6.50
N GLU A 190 7.24 -5.37 -6.11
CA GLU A 190 6.63 -6.49 -6.83
C GLU A 190 5.36 -6.07 -7.60
N ASP A 191 5.26 -4.79 -7.97
CA ASP A 191 4.13 -4.27 -8.76
C ASP A 191 4.01 -5.02 -10.09
N ALA A 192 2.92 -5.78 -10.26
CA ALA A 192 2.63 -6.58 -11.44
C ALA A 192 2.60 -5.77 -12.76
N ARG A 193 2.56 -4.44 -12.69
CA ARG A 193 2.52 -3.54 -13.84
C ARG A 193 3.92 -3.12 -14.31
N ARG A 194 4.95 -3.37 -13.47
CA ARG A 194 6.30 -2.88 -13.74
C ARG A 194 7.39 -3.72 -13.09
N ASP A 195 8.19 -4.38 -13.91
CA ASP A 195 9.41 -5.06 -13.46
C ASP A 195 10.52 -4.05 -13.10
N LEU A 196 11.07 -4.17 -11.90
CA LEU A 196 12.23 -3.42 -11.46
C LEU A 196 13.51 -4.24 -11.66
N LYS A 197 14.62 -3.54 -11.89
CA LYS A 197 15.93 -4.22 -11.94
C LYS A 197 16.29 -4.74 -10.54
N PRO A 198 16.70 -6.00 -10.40
CA PRO A 198 17.08 -6.55 -9.09
C PRO A 198 18.14 -5.72 -8.34
N SER A 199 19.10 -5.11 -9.08
CA SER A 199 20.10 -4.23 -8.47
C SER A 199 19.48 -2.98 -7.82
N LEU A 200 18.44 -2.39 -8.44
CA LEU A 200 17.74 -1.25 -7.88
C LEU A 200 16.98 -1.64 -6.61
N VAL A 201 16.31 -2.78 -6.63
CA VAL A 201 15.60 -3.30 -5.44
C VAL A 201 16.57 -3.56 -4.29
N CYS A 202 17.72 -4.20 -4.57
CA CYS A 202 18.76 -4.42 -3.56
C CYS A 202 19.28 -3.10 -2.98
N ASP A 203 19.63 -2.12 -3.82
CA ASP A 203 20.14 -0.82 -3.36
C ASP A 203 19.13 -0.09 -2.47
N LEU A 204 17.84 -0.14 -2.82
CA LEU A 204 16.76 0.51 -2.06
C LEU A 204 16.42 -0.24 -0.77
N LEU A 205 16.49 -1.57 -0.75
CA LEU A 205 16.36 -2.36 0.49
C LEU A 205 17.53 -2.11 1.43
N ASP A 206 18.76 -2.04 0.93
CA ASP A 206 19.93 -1.69 1.74
C ASP A 206 19.80 -0.28 2.33
N TYR A 207 19.27 0.67 1.54
CA TYR A 207 18.97 2.02 2.02
C TYR A 207 17.92 2.00 3.14
N TYR A 208 16.84 1.23 2.98
CA TYR A 208 15.82 1.06 4.00
C TYR A 208 16.39 0.42 5.28
N PHE A 209 17.17 -0.67 5.15
CA PHE A 209 17.77 -1.35 6.29
C PHE A 209 18.78 -0.48 7.04
N ALA A 210 19.48 0.42 6.35
CA ALA A 210 20.39 1.37 7.00
C ALA A 210 19.66 2.33 7.95
N ALA A 211 18.38 2.62 7.70
CA ALA A 211 17.54 3.43 8.59
C ALA A 211 17.04 2.64 9.81
N PHE A 212 17.03 1.30 9.75
CA PHE A 212 16.54 0.42 10.81
C PHE A 212 17.59 -0.65 11.18
N PRO A 213 18.71 -0.28 11.81
CA PRO A 213 19.81 -1.20 12.10
C PRO A 213 19.43 -2.33 13.08
N GLU A 214 18.35 -2.15 13.85
CA GLU A 214 17.81 -3.16 14.78
C GLU A 214 16.93 -4.21 14.09
N LEU A 215 16.61 -4.02 12.79
CA LEU A 215 15.73 -4.90 12.06
C LEU A 215 16.41 -6.25 11.78
N ASP A 216 15.75 -7.35 12.15
CA ASP A 216 16.19 -8.70 11.77
C ASP A 216 15.88 -8.93 10.28
N GLN A 217 16.88 -8.73 9.43
CA GLN A 217 16.76 -8.87 7.98
C GLN A 217 16.36 -10.29 7.54
N ASN A 218 16.69 -11.34 8.32
CA ASN A 218 16.29 -12.71 7.97
C ASN A 218 14.77 -12.89 8.15
N LYS A 219 14.23 -12.34 9.24
CA LYS A 219 12.78 -12.34 9.46
C LYS A 219 12.07 -11.51 8.40
N PHE A 220 12.56 -10.29 8.16
CA PHE A 220 12.03 -9.42 7.11
C PHE A 220 11.98 -10.13 5.74
N ASN A 221 13.08 -10.74 5.31
CA ASN A 221 13.15 -11.43 4.02
C ASN A 221 12.19 -12.61 3.94
N LYS A 222 11.99 -13.33 5.05
CA LYS A 222 11.01 -14.42 5.11
C LYS A 222 9.58 -13.88 4.91
N ASP A 223 9.21 -12.83 5.64
CA ASP A 223 7.90 -12.20 5.52
C ASP A 223 7.70 -11.60 4.12
N TYR A 224 8.74 -10.96 3.56
CA TYR A 224 8.71 -10.41 2.20
C TYR A 224 8.37 -11.48 1.18
N VAL A 225 9.06 -12.64 1.22
CA VAL A 225 8.81 -13.75 0.27
C VAL A 225 7.40 -14.33 0.42
N ILE A 226 6.89 -14.45 1.65
CA ILE A 226 5.52 -14.96 1.86
C ILE A 226 4.50 -13.96 1.31
N LEU A 227 4.65 -12.68 1.63
CA LEU A 227 3.73 -11.63 1.18
C LEU A 227 3.80 -11.40 -0.34
N SER A 228 4.98 -11.54 -0.96
CA SER A 228 5.11 -11.42 -2.41
C SER A 228 4.48 -12.56 -3.21
N ALA A 229 4.19 -13.67 -2.55
CA ALA A 229 3.47 -14.80 -3.15
C ALA A 229 1.94 -14.69 -3.01
N GLN A 230 1.47 -13.76 -2.19
CA GLN A 230 0.06 -13.49 -1.96
C GLN A 230 -0.56 -12.70 -3.12
#